data_80ed44d9b4a972703a93c33fad4a79a0
#
_entry.id   80ed44d9b4a972703a93c33fad4a79a0
#
_cell.length_a   1.000
_cell.length_b   1.000
_cell.length_c   1.000
_cell.angle_alpha   90.00
_cell.angle_beta   90.00
_cell.angle_gamma   90.00
#
_symmetry.space_group_name_H-M   'P 1'
#
loop_
_entity.id
_entity.type
_entity.pdbx_description
1 polymer ?
#
loop_
_entity_poly.entity_id
_entity_poly.type
_entity_poly.pdbx_seq_one_letter_code
_entity_poly.pdbx_strand_id
1 'polypeptide(L)'
;MITGFDYQRIAVADGVALHTAIGGAGSPIVLLHGFPQTHVMWRHVAPALAAEHTVICPDLRGYGASDKPGEEGDAYAKRAMAADVVALARALGHERFALVGHDRGALVAFRAGLDHPDAITHLACLDVLPTLDMWDVLHGARAAVAFHLYLMAQPPGLPEQLIAGSADAFFGHFLDAWGPVEPDMRGVYLDACRAAVPSIVADYRASAGVDVEHDQADRDAGRRLRMPVTVLQQDWGAALGYDAAAVWQRWATDLEHRTVGYGHFMAEAAPAEVTHALRELLTR
;
A
#
# COMPACT_ATOMS: atom_id res chain seq x y z
N MET A 1 15.88 9.74 -0.37
CA MET A 1 15.89 9.63 1.12
C MET A 1 14.92 10.67 1.70
N ILE A 2 14.27 10.37 2.83
CA ILE A 2 13.40 11.32 3.55
C ILE A 2 14.29 12.16 4.46
N THR A 3 14.24 13.48 4.33
CA THR A 3 15.08 14.40 5.10
C THR A 3 14.75 14.35 6.60
N GLY A 4 15.76 14.23 7.46
CA GLY A 4 15.62 14.18 8.91
C GLY A 4 15.18 12.82 9.46
N PHE A 5 15.27 11.76 8.65
CA PHE A 5 14.93 10.39 9.06
C PHE A 5 16.18 9.50 9.14
N ASP A 6 16.24 8.67 10.15
CA ASP A 6 17.22 7.59 10.28
C ASP A 6 16.75 6.35 9.51
N TYR A 7 17.72 5.56 9.02
CA TYR A 7 17.43 4.37 8.21
C TYR A 7 17.95 3.12 8.91
N GLN A 8 17.08 2.13 9.04
CA GLN A 8 17.41 0.86 9.69
C GLN A 8 16.87 -0.33 8.87
N ARG A 9 17.51 -1.48 9.02
CA ARG A 9 16.95 -2.77 8.56
C ARG A 9 16.46 -3.52 9.79
N ILE A 10 15.16 -3.80 9.82
CA ILE A 10 14.50 -4.39 10.99
C ILE A 10 13.94 -5.75 10.60
N ALA A 11 14.39 -6.80 11.30
CA ALA A 11 13.87 -8.15 11.11
C ALA A 11 12.42 -8.23 11.60
N VAL A 12 11.54 -8.77 10.75
CA VAL A 12 10.09 -8.87 11.00
C VAL A 12 9.60 -10.32 10.94
N ALA A 13 10.30 -11.18 10.21
CA ALA A 13 10.04 -12.61 10.11
C ALA A 13 11.35 -13.36 9.80
N ASP A 14 11.33 -14.69 9.84
CA ASP A 14 12.48 -15.51 9.46
C ASP A 14 12.89 -15.20 8.01
N GLY A 15 14.13 -14.73 7.84
CA GLY A 15 14.69 -14.36 6.55
C GLY A 15 14.08 -13.09 5.92
N VAL A 16 13.30 -12.28 6.67
CA VAL A 16 12.73 -11.03 6.18
C VAL A 16 13.06 -9.87 7.09
N ALA A 17 13.78 -8.89 6.56
CA ALA A 17 14.02 -7.60 7.19
C ALA A 17 13.52 -6.47 6.28
N LEU A 18 12.84 -5.49 6.86
CA LEU A 18 12.35 -4.32 6.14
C LEU A 18 13.36 -3.16 6.25
N HIS A 19 13.65 -2.53 5.13
CA HIS A 19 14.36 -1.27 5.08
C HIS A 19 13.40 -0.16 5.46
N THR A 20 13.70 0.57 6.54
CA THR A 20 12.73 1.45 7.19
C THR A 20 13.35 2.80 7.48
N ALA A 21 12.69 3.88 7.07
CA ALA A 21 12.98 5.25 7.48
C ALA A 21 12.15 5.59 8.72
N ILE A 22 12.79 6.16 9.75
CA ILE A 22 12.16 6.48 11.04
C ILE A 22 12.52 7.92 11.42
N GLY A 23 11.51 8.73 11.81
CA GLY A 23 11.73 10.11 12.23
C GLY A 23 10.67 10.61 13.18
N GLY A 24 10.96 11.72 13.86
CA GLY A 24 10.06 12.35 14.81
C GLY A 24 9.96 11.64 16.17
N ALA A 25 9.03 12.08 16.99
CA ALA A 25 8.73 11.51 18.30
C ALA A 25 7.25 11.75 18.65
N GLY A 26 6.66 10.81 19.39
CA GLY A 26 5.24 10.86 19.79
C GLY A 26 4.51 9.57 19.44
N SER A 27 3.20 9.64 19.28
CA SER A 27 2.38 8.48 18.90
C SER A 27 2.81 7.92 17.55
N PRO A 28 2.94 6.58 17.41
CA PRO A 28 3.49 5.97 16.21
C PRO A 28 2.50 5.97 15.05
N ILE A 29 3.01 6.28 13.85
CA ILE A 29 2.32 6.18 12.57
C ILE A 29 3.20 5.40 11.60
N VAL A 30 2.65 4.35 10.98
CA VAL A 30 3.31 3.60 9.91
C VAL A 30 2.73 4.02 8.57
N LEU A 31 3.59 4.39 7.61
CA LEU A 31 3.22 4.82 6.26
C LEU A 31 3.71 3.80 5.22
N LEU A 32 2.79 3.09 4.58
CA LEU A 32 3.07 2.05 3.59
C LEU A 32 2.92 2.58 2.17
N HIS A 33 3.94 2.42 1.36
CA HIS A 33 3.93 2.79 -0.05
C HIS A 33 3.17 1.76 -0.91
N GLY A 34 2.91 2.12 -2.17
CA GLY A 34 2.34 1.23 -3.18
C GLY A 34 3.22 1.06 -4.42
N PHE A 35 2.65 0.45 -5.43
CA PHE A 35 3.26 0.23 -6.74
C PHE A 35 3.18 1.50 -7.60
N PRO A 36 4.19 1.81 -8.42
CA PRO A 36 5.53 1.21 -8.48
C PRO A 36 6.57 1.99 -7.66
N GLN A 37 6.15 2.49 -6.50
CA GLN A 37 6.93 3.38 -5.66
C GLN A 37 7.65 2.62 -4.53
N THR A 38 8.35 3.37 -3.66
CA THR A 38 9.01 2.92 -2.43
C THR A 38 8.67 3.89 -1.29
N HIS A 39 9.18 3.63 -0.08
CA HIS A 39 8.96 4.51 1.08
C HIS A 39 9.23 6.00 0.79
N VAL A 40 10.08 6.34 -0.20
CA VAL A 40 10.41 7.74 -0.50
C VAL A 40 9.24 8.54 -1.09
N MET A 41 8.14 7.90 -1.50
CA MET A 41 6.92 8.62 -1.88
C MET A 41 6.37 9.50 -0.75
N TRP A 42 6.69 9.15 0.48
CA TRP A 42 6.26 9.88 1.68
C TRP A 42 7.15 11.07 2.04
N ARG A 43 8.18 11.41 1.22
CA ARG A 43 9.21 12.42 1.52
C ARG A 43 8.67 13.83 1.82
N HIS A 44 7.46 14.16 1.34
CA HIS A 44 6.80 15.44 1.60
C HIS A 44 5.76 15.37 2.72
N VAL A 45 5.20 14.21 2.99
CA VAL A 45 4.18 13.98 4.03
C VAL A 45 4.83 13.62 5.37
N ALA A 46 5.79 12.68 5.34
CA ALA A 46 6.39 12.14 6.56
C ALA A 46 7.08 13.20 7.44
N PRO A 47 7.88 14.18 6.92
CA PRO A 47 8.46 15.20 7.76
C PRO A 47 7.44 16.11 8.44
N ALA A 48 6.30 16.38 7.78
CA ALA A 48 5.24 17.21 8.36
C ALA A 48 4.51 16.49 9.52
N LEU A 49 4.37 15.16 9.47
CA LEU A 49 3.82 14.35 10.55
C LEU A 49 4.83 14.11 11.67
N ALA A 50 6.13 14.04 11.35
CA ALA A 50 7.21 13.82 12.31
C ALA A 50 7.38 14.97 13.33
N ALA A 51 6.76 16.12 13.10
CA ALA A 51 6.70 17.21 14.07
C ALA A 51 5.93 16.83 15.35
N GLU A 52 5.01 15.87 15.28
CA GLU A 52 4.08 15.51 16.36
C GLU A 52 4.04 14.00 16.62
N HIS A 53 4.62 13.18 15.74
CA HIS A 53 4.50 11.73 15.75
C HIS A 53 5.84 11.04 15.51
N THR A 54 5.97 9.80 15.98
CA THR A 54 6.99 8.87 15.48
C THR A 54 6.50 8.29 14.16
N VAL A 55 7.15 8.68 13.06
CA VAL A 55 6.76 8.26 11.70
C VAL A 55 7.69 7.18 11.20
N ILE A 56 7.12 6.07 10.74
CA ILE A 56 7.81 4.85 10.31
C ILE A 56 7.42 4.56 8.87
N CYS A 57 8.36 4.63 7.95
CA CYS A 57 8.14 4.42 6.51
C CYS A 57 8.99 3.24 6.02
N PRO A 58 8.48 2.01 6.05
CA PRO A 58 9.20 0.86 5.50
C PRO A 58 9.06 0.78 3.98
N ASP A 59 10.05 0.20 3.31
CA ASP A 59 9.80 -0.51 2.07
C ASP A 59 9.08 -1.82 2.41
N LEU A 60 8.01 -2.14 1.69
CA LEU A 60 7.28 -3.39 1.87
C LEU A 60 8.16 -4.60 1.54
N ARG A 61 7.87 -5.77 2.12
CA ARG A 61 8.42 -7.06 1.67
C ARG A 61 8.32 -7.15 0.15
N GLY A 62 9.43 -7.48 -0.50
CA GLY A 62 9.48 -7.62 -1.96
C GLY A 62 9.74 -6.32 -2.72
N TYR A 63 9.80 -5.17 -2.06
CA TYR A 63 9.97 -3.86 -2.67
C TYR A 63 11.23 -3.14 -2.17
N GLY A 64 11.66 -2.13 -2.92
CA GLY A 64 12.74 -1.23 -2.54
C GLY A 64 13.99 -1.95 -2.06
N ALA A 65 14.49 -1.55 -0.89
CA ALA A 65 15.67 -2.14 -0.25
C ALA A 65 15.33 -3.19 0.83
N SER A 66 14.05 -3.56 0.99
CA SER A 66 13.61 -4.67 1.84
C SER A 66 13.94 -6.03 1.21
N ASP A 67 13.93 -7.08 2.05
CA ASP A 67 14.17 -8.43 1.57
C ASP A 67 13.06 -8.90 0.61
N LYS A 68 13.48 -9.75 -0.33
CA LYS A 68 12.68 -10.32 -1.40
C LYS A 68 12.72 -11.84 -1.30
N PRO A 69 11.97 -12.43 -0.34
CA PRO A 69 11.92 -13.89 -0.22
C PRO A 69 11.38 -14.53 -1.49
N GLY A 70 11.64 -15.81 -1.67
CA GLY A 70 11.03 -16.59 -2.76
C GLY A 70 9.51 -16.63 -2.64
N GLU A 71 8.84 -17.01 -3.71
CA GLU A 71 7.37 -17.08 -3.81
C GLU A 71 6.81 -18.39 -3.21
N GLU A 72 7.50 -18.99 -2.25
CA GLU A 72 7.05 -20.22 -1.63
C GLU A 72 5.89 -19.98 -0.66
N GLY A 73 4.85 -20.79 -0.76
CA GLY A 73 3.65 -20.64 0.04
C GLY A 73 2.98 -19.28 -0.18
N ASP A 74 2.45 -18.71 0.90
CA ASP A 74 1.74 -17.41 0.89
C ASP A 74 2.68 -16.23 1.23
N ALA A 75 3.96 -16.30 0.83
CA ALA A 75 4.98 -15.32 1.22
C ALA A 75 4.61 -13.87 0.89
N TYR A 76 3.83 -13.66 -0.19
CA TYR A 76 3.38 -12.33 -0.63
C TYR A 76 1.89 -12.07 -0.40
N ALA A 77 1.19 -12.96 0.31
CA ALA A 77 -0.18 -12.69 0.73
C ALA A 77 -0.22 -11.42 1.61
N LYS A 78 -1.26 -10.62 1.46
CA LYS A 78 -1.44 -9.41 2.28
C LYS A 78 -1.46 -9.71 3.78
N ARG A 79 -1.88 -10.92 4.16
CA ARG A 79 -1.83 -11.41 5.55
C ARG A 79 -0.40 -11.54 6.07
N ALA A 80 0.52 -12.08 5.28
CA ALA A 80 1.93 -12.16 5.65
C ALA A 80 2.57 -10.77 5.72
N MET A 81 2.29 -9.91 4.75
CA MET A 81 2.79 -8.52 4.74
C MET A 81 2.19 -7.67 5.88
N ALA A 82 0.95 -7.90 6.26
CA ALA A 82 0.32 -7.26 7.42
C ALA A 82 0.99 -7.68 8.74
N ALA A 83 1.34 -8.98 8.86
CA ALA A 83 2.10 -9.49 10.01
C ALA A 83 3.49 -8.85 10.11
N ASP A 84 4.18 -8.60 8.98
CA ASP A 84 5.45 -7.85 8.96
C ASP A 84 5.30 -6.45 9.53
N VAL A 85 4.25 -5.73 9.16
CA VAL A 85 4.00 -4.36 9.65
C VAL A 85 3.78 -4.34 11.16
N VAL A 86 3.02 -5.29 11.68
CA VAL A 86 2.80 -5.42 13.13
C VAL A 86 4.10 -5.80 13.85
N ALA A 87 4.88 -6.74 13.29
CA ALA A 87 6.18 -7.13 13.84
C ALA A 87 7.20 -5.97 13.81
N LEU A 88 7.20 -5.17 12.73
CA LEU A 88 8.03 -3.95 12.62
C LEU A 88 7.70 -2.97 13.75
N ALA A 89 6.42 -2.64 13.94
CA ALA A 89 6.00 -1.72 14.99
C ALA A 89 6.39 -2.23 16.37
N ARG A 90 6.20 -3.52 16.67
CA ARG A 90 6.61 -4.16 17.93
C ARG A 90 8.11 -4.16 18.15
N ALA A 91 8.89 -4.43 17.11
CA ALA A 91 10.36 -4.39 17.20
C ALA A 91 10.86 -2.97 17.55
N LEU A 92 10.10 -1.93 17.21
CA LEU A 92 10.35 -0.54 17.58
C LEU A 92 9.70 -0.14 18.93
N GLY A 93 9.09 -1.08 19.67
CA GLY A 93 8.48 -0.84 20.97
C GLY A 93 7.05 -0.33 20.93
N HIS A 94 6.36 -0.44 19.79
CA HIS A 94 5.00 0.05 19.60
C HIS A 94 3.99 -1.09 19.45
N GLU A 95 3.16 -1.32 20.46
CA GLU A 95 2.08 -2.33 20.43
C GLU A 95 0.84 -1.84 19.66
N ARG A 96 0.63 -0.53 19.63
CA ARG A 96 -0.50 0.11 18.94
C ARG A 96 -0.02 1.30 18.14
N PHE A 97 -0.54 1.46 16.92
CA PHE A 97 -0.12 2.51 16.00
C PHE A 97 -1.22 2.87 15.00
N ALA A 98 -1.15 4.07 14.45
CA ALA A 98 -1.93 4.46 13.28
C ALA A 98 -1.27 3.90 12.01
N LEU A 99 -2.08 3.44 11.07
CA LEU A 99 -1.60 2.82 9.84
C LEU A 99 -2.17 3.52 8.61
N VAL A 100 -1.30 3.92 7.72
CA VAL A 100 -1.64 4.58 6.45
C VAL A 100 -1.05 3.75 5.32
N GLY A 101 -1.83 3.46 4.31
CA GLY A 101 -1.34 2.78 3.12
C GLY A 101 -1.81 3.46 1.84
N HIS A 102 -0.97 3.41 0.83
CA HIS A 102 -1.29 3.82 -0.53
C HIS A 102 -1.23 2.60 -1.45
N ASP A 103 -2.20 2.45 -2.37
CA ASP A 103 -2.23 1.38 -3.39
C ASP A 103 -1.98 -0.02 -2.78
N ARG A 104 -0.91 -0.75 -3.15
CA ARG A 104 -0.54 -2.05 -2.55
C ARG A 104 -0.39 -1.97 -1.03
N GLY A 105 0.21 -0.88 -0.53
CA GLY A 105 0.32 -0.63 0.90
C GLY A 105 -1.03 -0.44 1.60
N ALA A 106 -2.03 0.10 0.91
CA ALA A 106 -3.38 0.23 1.46
C ALA A 106 -4.09 -1.14 1.56
N LEU A 107 -3.81 -2.08 0.64
CA LEU A 107 -4.30 -3.46 0.76
C LEU A 107 -3.67 -4.19 1.96
N VAL A 108 -2.37 -3.96 2.20
CA VAL A 108 -1.69 -4.46 3.41
C VAL A 108 -2.30 -3.84 4.67
N ALA A 109 -2.54 -2.53 4.66
CA ALA A 109 -3.14 -1.80 5.79
C ALA A 109 -4.57 -2.27 6.08
N PHE A 110 -5.39 -2.46 5.05
CA PHE A 110 -6.72 -3.03 5.13
C PHE A 110 -6.70 -4.42 5.78
N ARG A 111 -5.82 -5.31 5.32
CA ARG A 111 -5.65 -6.66 5.87
C ARG A 111 -5.18 -6.61 7.33
N ALA A 112 -4.22 -5.71 7.67
CA ALA A 112 -3.78 -5.52 9.04
C ALA A 112 -4.91 -5.06 9.96
N GLY A 113 -5.78 -4.17 9.51
CA GLY A 113 -6.95 -3.72 10.24
C GLY A 113 -7.96 -4.84 10.55
N LEU A 114 -8.13 -5.81 9.64
CA LEU A 114 -8.99 -6.98 9.84
C LEU A 114 -8.35 -8.05 10.73
N ASP A 115 -7.06 -8.35 10.53
CA ASP A 115 -6.39 -9.45 11.23
C ASP A 115 -5.81 -9.03 12.59
N HIS A 116 -5.46 -7.75 12.77
CA HIS A 116 -4.84 -7.21 13.98
C HIS A 116 -5.56 -5.95 14.51
N PRO A 117 -6.90 -5.99 14.70
CA PRO A 117 -7.69 -4.80 15.05
C PRO A 117 -7.27 -4.13 16.36
N ASP A 118 -6.67 -4.88 17.29
CA ASP A 118 -6.22 -4.35 18.58
C ASP A 118 -4.89 -3.56 18.48
N ALA A 119 -4.11 -3.79 17.42
CA ALA A 119 -2.86 -3.09 17.15
C ALA A 119 -3.08 -1.78 16.37
N ILE A 120 -4.13 -1.69 15.56
CA ILE A 120 -4.39 -0.54 14.68
C ILE A 120 -5.34 0.44 15.35
N THR A 121 -4.86 1.66 15.63
CA THR A 121 -5.67 2.70 16.28
C THR A 121 -6.52 3.49 15.28
N HIS A 122 -5.96 3.80 14.10
CA HIS A 122 -6.59 4.55 13.02
C HIS A 122 -6.09 3.98 11.69
N LEU A 123 -6.90 3.99 10.67
CA LEU A 123 -6.55 3.44 9.36
C LEU A 123 -6.82 4.46 8.26
N ALA A 124 -5.84 4.71 7.39
CA ALA A 124 -6.07 5.42 6.14
C ALA A 124 -5.72 4.56 4.93
N CYS A 125 -6.61 4.52 3.94
CA CYS A 125 -6.40 3.86 2.65
C CYS A 125 -6.47 4.88 1.52
N LEU A 126 -5.37 5.00 0.76
CA LEU A 126 -5.24 5.96 -0.32
C LEU A 126 -5.29 5.25 -1.67
N ASP A 127 -6.30 5.62 -2.46
CA ASP A 127 -6.53 5.29 -3.87
C ASP A 127 -6.54 3.80 -4.21
N VAL A 128 -7.32 3.02 -3.47
CA VAL A 128 -7.50 1.59 -3.70
C VAL A 128 -8.92 1.14 -3.30
N LEU A 129 -9.40 0.04 -3.84
CA LEU A 129 -10.50 -0.75 -3.31
C LEU A 129 -9.94 -2.01 -2.61
N PRO A 130 -10.66 -2.60 -1.63
CA PRO A 130 -10.32 -3.92 -1.11
C PRO A 130 -10.16 -4.94 -2.25
N THR A 131 -9.26 -5.91 -2.09
CA THR A 131 -8.82 -6.80 -3.18
C THR A 131 -9.99 -7.50 -3.87
N LEU A 132 -10.89 -8.06 -3.11
CA LEU A 132 -12.08 -8.75 -3.64
C LEU A 132 -12.95 -7.80 -4.47
N ASP A 133 -13.24 -6.61 -3.94
CA ASP A 133 -14.09 -5.62 -4.61
C ASP A 133 -13.42 -5.04 -5.86
N MET A 134 -12.10 -4.93 -5.86
CA MET A 134 -11.32 -4.50 -7.02
C MET A 134 -11.49 -5.47 -8.19
N TRP A 135 -11.42 -6.78 -7.97
CA TRP A 135 -11.67 -7.78 -9.00
C TRP A 135 -13.13 -7.78 -9.47
N ASP A 136 -14.08 -7.54 -8.56
CA ASP A 136 -15.50 -7.39 -8.89
C ASP A 136 -15.77 -6.18 -9.80
N VAL A 137 -14.99 -5.09 -9.66
CA VAL A 137 -15.13 -3.86 -10.46
C VAL A 137 -14.36 -3.92 -11.78
N LEU A 138 -13.12 -4.39 -11.75
CA LEU A 138 -12.16 -4.29 -12.86
C LEU A 138 -12.20 -5.53 -13.78
N HIS A 139 -13.39 -5.93 -14.23
CA HIS A 139 -13.57 -7.04 -15.15
C HIS A 139 -14.17 -6.60 -16.50
N GLY A 140 -14.17 -7.50 -17.51
CA GLY A 140 -14.71 -7.21 -18.85
C GLY A 140 -13.95 -6.06 -19.52
N ALA A 141 -14.65 -5.09 -20.09
CA ALA A 141 -14.03 -3.93 -20.74
C ALA A 141 -13.21 -3.06 -19.78
N ARG A 142 -13.56 -3.05 -18.49
CA ARG A 142 -12.85 -2.29 -17.45
C ARG A 142 -11.48 -2.89 -17.13
N ALA A 143 -11.25 -4.16 -17.47
CA ALA A 143 -9.96 -4.83 -17.30
C ALA A 143 -8.82 -4.12 -18.06
N ALA A 144 -9.14 -3.36 -19.11
CA ALA A 144 -8.15 -2.61 -19.88
C ALA A 144 -7.42 -1.55 -19.03
N VAL A 145 -8.11 -0.93 -18.07
CA VAL A 145 -7.50 0.05 -17.13
C VAL A 145 -6.52 -0.62 -16.19
N ALA A 146 -6.77 -1.89 -15.86
CA ALA A 146 -6.02 -2.68 -14.89
C ALA A 146 -5.26 -3.86 -15.53
N PHE A 147 -4.83 -3.72 -16.78
CA PHE A 147 -4.16 -4.82 -17.53
C PHE A 147 -2.99 -5.43 -16.78
N HIS A 148 -2.27 -4.64 -15.98
CA HIS A 148 -1.15 -5.08 -15.17
C HIS A 148 -1.56 -6.10 -14.08
N LEU A 149 -2.75 -5.97 -13.50
CA LEU A 149 -3.29 -6.95 -12.55
C LEU A 149 -3.44 -8.31 -13.23
N TYR A 150 -4.03 -8.33 -14.42
CA TYR A 150 -4.26 -9.56 -15.19
C TYR A 150 -2.97 -10.17 -15.72
N LEU A 151 -2.00 -9.33 -16.14
CA LEU A 151 -0.69 -9.81 -16.57
C LEU A 151 0.07 -10.46 -15.41
N MET A 152 0.19 -9.76 -14.28
CA MET A 152 0.98 -10.23 -13.14
C MET A 152 0.29 -11.36 -12.35
N ALA A 153 -1.01 -11.58 -12.56
CA ALA A 153 -1.76 -12.72 -12.02
C ALA A 153 -1.50 -14.04 -12.75
N GLN A 154 -0.81 -14.01 -13.90
CA GLN A 154 -0.52 -15.24 -14.65
C GLN A 154 0.47 -16.15 -13.90
N PRO A 155 0.50 -17.48 -14.22
CA PRO A 155 1.46 -18.40 -13.63
C PRO A 155 2.91 -17.92 -13.72
N PRO A 156 3.79 -18.32 -12.80
CA PRO A 156 5.20 -17.92 -12.79
C PRO A 156 5.92 -18.18 -14.11
N GLY A 157 6.81 -17.25 -14.46
CA GLY A 157 7.69 -17.34 -15.63
C GLY A 157 7.36 -16.32 -16.71
N LEU A 158 6.14 -16.33 -17.27
CA LEU A 158 5.79 -15.42 -18.38
C LEU A 158 5.74 -13.94 -17.97
N PRO A 159 5.02 -13.55 -16.89
CA PRO A 159 4.99 -12.15 -16.47
C PRO A 159 6.38 -11.59 -16.16
N GLU A 160 7.17 -12.36 -15.40
CA GLU A 160 8.52 -11.96 -15.01
C GLU A 160 9.43 -11.74 -16.21
N GLN A 161 9.39 -12.63 -17.21
CA GLN A 161 10.20 -12.51 -18.43
C GLN A 161 9.77 -11.30 -19.27
N LEU A 162 8.47 -11.10 -19.46
CA LEU A 162 7.95 -9.96 -20.24
C LEU A 162 8.31 -8.63 -19.58
N ILE A 163 8.09 -8.52 -18.26
CA ILE A 163 8.36 -7.29 -17.52
C ILE A 163 9.87 -7.04 -17.43
N ALA A 164 10.69 -8.03 -17.09
CA ALA A 164 12.13 -7.86 -17.01
C ALA A 164 12.74 -7.50 -18.37
N GLY A 165 12.19 -8.03 -19.48
CA GLY A 165 12.63 -7.71 -20.84
C GLY A 165 12.41 -6.25 -21.27
N SER A 166 11.51 -5.51 -20.59
CA SER A 166 11.17 -4.11 -20.87
C SER A 166 10.74 -3.37 -19.61
N ALA A 167 11.48 -3.54 -18.52
CA ALA A 167 11.09 -3.02 -17.20
C ALA A 167 10.85 -1.50 -17.20
N ASP A 168 11.70 -0.72 -17.88
CA ASP A 168 11.56 0.72 -17.96
C ASP A 168 10.29 1.15 -18.70
N ALA A 169 9.95 0.44 -19.77
CA ALA A 169 8.72 0.73 -20.51
C ALA A 169 7.50 0.34 -19.69
N PHE A 170 7.56 -0.81 -18.99
CA PHE A 170 6.44 -1.29 -18.19
C PHE A 170 6.19 -0.40 -16.97
N PHE A 171 7.16 -0.23 -16.08
CA PHE A 171 7.00 0.59 -14.87
C PHE A 171 6.91 2.08 -15.18
N GLY A 172 7.67 2.54 -16.20
CA GLY A 172 7.62 3.92 -16.65
C GLY A 172 6.24 4.34 -17.14
N HIS A 173 5.51 3.44 -17.80
CA HIS A 173 4.13 3.69 -18.21
C HIS A 173 3.24 4.16 -17.04
N PHE A 174 3.32 3.49 -15.90
CA PHE A 174 2.52 3.85 -14.72
C PHE A 174 3.01 5.14 -14.07
N LEU A 175 4.33 5.32 -13.96
CA LEU A 175 4.90 6.57 -13.43
C LEU A 175 4.54 7.78 -14.28
N ASP A 176 4.38 7.61 -15.58
CA ASP A 176 4.03 8.70 -16.51
C ASP A 176 2.51 8.93 -16.59
N ALA A 177 1.69 7.87 -16.40
CA ALA A 177 0.24 7.92 -16.61
C ALA A 177 -0.58 8.24 -15.35
N TRP A 178 -0.09 7.86 -14.15
CA TRP A 178 -0.90 7.89 -12.92
C TRP A 178 -0.74 9.15 -12.07
N GLY A 179 0.13 10.05 -12.45
CA GLY A 179 0.29 11.33 -11.78
C GLY A 179 1.69 11.91 -11.95
N PRO A 180 1.90 13.14 -11.50
CA PRO A 180 3.21 13.76 -11.57
C PRO A 180 4.17 13.07 -10.59
N VAL A 181 5.34 12.70 -11.10
CA VAL A 181 6.48 12.22 -10.32
C VAL A 181 7.66 13.14 -10.64
N GLU A 182 8.35 13.62 -9.61
CA GLU A 182 9.54 14.44 -9.82
C GLU A 182 10.59 13.67 -10.64
N PRO A 183 11.27 14.29 -11.63
CA PRO A 183 12.20 13.60 -12.53
C PRO A 183 13.28 12.78 -11.79
N ASP A 184 13.82 13.31 -10.70
CA ASP A 184 14.85 12.63 -9.90
C ASP A 184 14.29 11.37 -9.20
N MET A 185 13.02 11.40 -8.81
CA MET A 185 12.37 10.26 -8.16
C MET A 185 11.97 9.18 -9.14
N ARG A 186 11.64 9.54 -10.38
CA ARG A 186 11.34 8.56 -11.43
C ARG A 186 12.46 7.54 -11.61
N GLY A 187 13.72 7.99 -11.64
CA GLY A 187 14.88 7.11 -11.70
C GLY A 187 14.99 6.18 -10.50
N VAL A 188 14.77 6.70 -9.29
CA VAL A 188 14.82 5.92 -8.05
C VAL A 188 13.77 4.80 -8.07
N TYR A 189 12.53 5.09 -8.49
CA TYR A 189 11.47 4.08 -8.58
C TYR A 189 11.74 3.03 -9.65
N LEU A 190 12.24 3.43 -10.83
CA LEU A 190 12.60 2.48 -11.89
C LEU A 190 13.72 1.53 -11.45
N ASP A 191 14.77 2.03 -10.80
CA ASP A 191 15.87 1.20 -10.29
C ASP A 191 15.36 0.18 -9.26
N ALA A 192 14.50 0.62 -8.33
CA ALA A 192 13.90 -0.25 -7.33
C ALA A 192 13.01 -1.34 -7.97
N CYS A 193 12.19 -0.96 -8.97
CA CYS A 193 11.33 -1.90 -9.68
C CYS A 193 12.11 -2.93 -10.50
N ARG A 194 13.17 -2.52 -11.22
CA ARG A 194 14.03 -3.46 -11.96
C ARG A 194 14.60 -4.55 -11.06
N ALA A 195 15.02 -4.18 -9.85
CA ALA A 195 15.59 -5.12 -8.88
C ALA A 195 14.53 -6.00 -8.19
N ALA A 196 13.25 -5.75 -8.40
CA ALA A 196 12.14 -6.36 -7.67
C ALA A 196 11.08 -7.04 -8.57
N VAL A 197 11.35 -7.19 -9.87
CA VAL A 197 10.35 -7.75 -10.81
C VAL A 197 9.71 -9.05 -10.31
N PRO A 198 10.45 -10.08 -9.88
CA PRO A 198 9.83 -11.33 -9.44
C PRO A 198 8.93 -11.15 -8.21
N SER A 199 9.39 -10.39 -7.22
CA SER A 199 8.64 -10.16 -5.98
C SER A 199 7.42 -9.27 -6.17
N ILE A 200 7.49 -8.26 -7.06
CA ILE A 200 6.33 -7.45 -7.44
C ILE A 200 5.27 -8.34 -8.12
N VAL A 201 5.69 -9.19 -9.07
CA VAL A 201 4.76 -10.10 -9.75
C VAL A 201 4.13 -11.09 -8.76
N ALA A 202 4.92 -11.63 -7.82
CA ALA A 202 4.42 -12.52 -6.77
C ALA A 202 3.36 -11.85 -5.87
N ASP A 203 3.56 -10.59 -5.49
CA ASP A 203 2.59 -9.80 -4.74
C ASP A 203 1.25 -9.64 -5.49
N TYR A 204 1.31 -9.33 -6.79
CA TYR A 204 0.10 -9.23 -7.62
C TYR A 204 -0.58 -10.58 -7.84
N ARG A 205 0.19 -11.65 -7.99
CA ARG A 205 -0.33 -13.02 -8.12
C ARG A 205 -1.07 -13.46 -6.85
N ALA A 206 -0.52 -13.17 -5.67
CA ALA A 206 -1.21 -13.43 -4.40
C ALA A 206 -2.57 -12.71 -4.33
N SER A 207 -2.66 -11.49 -4.86
CA SER A 207 -3.92 -10.73 -4.91
C SER A 207 -4.96 -11.28 -5.87
N ALA A 208 -4.58 -12.12 -6.84
CA ALA A 208 -5.52 -12.80 -7.73
C ALA A 208 -5.98 -14.17 -7.19
N GLY A 209 -5.44 -14.62 -6.08
CA GLY A 209 -5.71 -15.93 -5.47
C GLY A 209 -6.01 -15.81 -3.98
N VAL A 210 -5.02 -16.10 -3.13
CA VAL A 210 -5.18 -16.23 -1.68
C VAL A 210 -5.75 -14.98 -1.00
N ASP A 211 -5.43 -13.78 -1.48
CA ASP A 211 -5.97 -12.54 -0.90
C ASP A 211 -7.48 -12.39 -1.16
N VAL A 212 -7.95 -12.78 -2.36
CA VAL A 212 -9.40 -12.83 -2.69
C VAL A 212 -10.11 -13.82 -1.79
N GLU A 213 -9.52 -15.00 -1.57
CA GLU A 213 -10.08 -16.03 -0.68
C GLU A 213 -10.21 -15.52 0.76
N HIS A 214 -9.19 -14.83 1.26
CA HIS A 214 -9.21 -14.21 2.58
C HIS A 214 -10.29 -13.13 2.71
N ASP A 215 -10.40 -12.24 1.72
CA ASP A 215 -11.41 -11.17 1.72
C ASP A 215 -12.83 -11.75 1.61
N GLN A 216 -13.02 -12.80 0.79
CA GLN A 216 -14.30 -13.49 0.67
C GLN A 216 -14.72 -14.14 2.01
N ALA A 217 -13.79 -14.84 2.66
CA ALA A 217 -14.07 -15.47 3.96
C ALA A 217 -14.43 -14.43 5.03
N ASP A 218 -13.75 -13.28 5.06
CA ASP A 218 -14.05 -12.19 5.99
C ASP A 218 -15.40 -11.54 5.69
N ARG A 219 -15.73 -11.34 4.42
CA ARG A 219 -17.04 -10.81 3.99
C ARG A 219 -18.18 -11.76 4.38
N ASP A 220 -18.02 -13.06 4.18
CA ASP A 220 -19.00 -14.07 4.55
C ASP A 220 -19.19 -14.17 6.06
N ALA A 221 -18.12 -13.94 6.84
CA ALA A 221 -18.15 -13.87 8.30
C ALA A 221 -18.66 -12.53 8.85
N GLY A 222 -18.94 -11.55 7.99
CA GLY A 222 -19.36 -10.20 8.39
C GLY A 222 -18.29 -9.42 9.15
N ARG A 223 -16.98 -9.75 8.95
CA ARG A 223 -15.88 -9.03 9.60
C ARG A 223 -15.74 -7.63 9.01
N ARG A 224 -15.49 -6.66 9.90
CA ARG A 224 -15.35 -5.26 9.53
C ARG A 224 -14.23 -4.60 10.31
N LEU A 225 -13.65 -3.56 9.73
CA LEU A 225 -12.71 -2.66 10.39
C LEU A 225 -13.40 -1.96 11.57
N ARG A 226 -12.75 -1.96 12.74
CA ARG A 226 -13.32 -1.48 14.00
C ARG A 226 -12.81 -0.10 14.41
N MET A 227 -11.66 0.30 13.87
CA MET A 227 -11.04 1.60 14.12
C MET A 227 -11.65 2.67 13.20
N PRO A 228 -11.46 3.97 13.48
CA PRO A 228 -11.74 5.03 12.54
C PRO A 228 -10.96 4.83 11.23
N VAL A 229 -11.68 4.94 10.10
CA VAL A 229 -11.13 4.76 8.75
C VAL A 229 -11.31 6.02 7.93
N THR A 230 -10.25 6.48 7.27
CA THR A 230 -10.32 7.53 6.24
C THR A 230 -9.87 6.94 4.91
N VAL A 231 -10.66 7.17 3.87
CA VAL A 231 -10.34 6.79 2.49
C VAL A 231 -10.25 8.05 1.64
N LEU A 232 -9.09 8.24 1.00
CA LEU A 232 -8.91 9.24 -0.05
C LEU A 232 -8.81 8.51 -1.38
N GLN A 233 -9.71 8.80 -2.31
CA GLN A 233 -9.79 8.07 -3.57
C GLN A 233 -10.08 9.00 -4.73
N GLN A 234 -9.42 8.79 -5.87
CA GLN A 234 -9.79 9.44 -7.12
C GLN A 234 -11.21 9.04 -7.53
N ASP A 235 -11.84 9.88 -8.37
CA ASP A 235 -13.17 9.56 -8.90
C ASP A 235 -13.10 8.54 -10.04
N TRP A 236 -12.54 7.38 -9.73
CA TRP A 236 -12.60 6.21 -10.62
C TRP A 236 -14.05 5.72 -10.80
N GLY A 237 -14.94 6.03 -9.83
CA GLY A 237 -16.35 5.67 -9.88
C GLY A 237 -17.07 6.31 -11.05
N ALA A 238 -16.81 7.58 -11.33
CA ALA A 238 -17.39 8.27 -12.49
C ALA A 238 -16.94 7.63 -13.81
N ALA A 239 -15.68 7.24 -13.92
CA ALA A 239 -15.12 6.62 -15.12
C ALA A 239 -15.53 5.15 -15.28
N LEU A 240 -15.60 4.39 -14.18
CA LEU A 240 -15.79 2.94 -14.17
C LEU A 240 -17.20 2.50 -13.74
N GLY A 241 -18.07 3.43 -13.34
CA GLY A 241 -19.47 3.16 -13.02
C GLY A 241 -19.66 2.35 -11.73
N TYR A 242 -18.91 2.66 -10.65
CA TYR A 242 -19.10 2.08 -9.32
C TYR A 242 -19.08 3.16 -8.24
N ASP A 243 -19.68 2.87 -7.10
CA ASP A 243 -19.68 3.73 -5.91
C ASP A 243 -18.64 3.24 -4.92
N ALA A 244 -17.49 3.91 -4.90
CA ALA A 244 -16.37 3.55 -4.01
C ALA A 244 -16.73 3.70 -2.53
N ALA A 245 -17.51 4.73 -2.16
CA ALA A 245 -17.96 4.92 -0.78
C ALA A 245 -18.86 3.76 -0.33
N ALA A 246 -19.79 3.32 -1.17
CA ALA A 246 -20.64 2.15 -0.89
C ALA A 246 -19.81 0.85 -0.78
N VAL A 247 -18.74 0.70 -1.56
CA VAL A 247 -17.80 -0.42 -1.42
C VAL A 247 -17.19 -0.41 -0.03
N TRP A 248 -16.56 0.69 0.36
CA TRP A 248 -15.88 0.81 1.65
C TRP A 248 -16.83 0.73 2.85
N GLN A 249 -18.09 1.20 2.74
CA GLN A 249 -19.11 1.07 3.78
C GLN A 249 -19.42 -0.38 4.16
N ARG A 250 -19.17 -1.34 3.27
CA ARG A 250 -19.30 -2.77 3.59
C ARG A 250 -18.22 -3.24 4.56
N TRP A 251 -17.04 -2.63 4.53
CA TRP A 251 -15.86 -3.05 5.27
C TRP A 251 -15.57 -2.22 6.53
N ALA A 252 -16.08 -0.99 6.65
CA ALA A 252 -15.81 -0.13 7.78
C ALA A 252 -17.10 0.37 8.44
N THR A 253 -17.10 0.47 9.76
CA THR A 253 -18.25 0.97 10.55
C THR A 253 -18.15 2.47 10.79
N ASP A 254 -16.94 2.97 11.03
CA ASP A 254 -16.61 4.37 11.23
C ASP A 254 -15.75 4.83 10.04
N LEU A 255 -16.41 5.24 8.96
CA LEU A 255 -15.81 5.56 7.67
C LEU A 255 -15.97 7.03 7.32
N GLU A 256 -14.88 7.67 6.98
CA GLU A 256 -14.84 8.90 6.22
C GLU A 256 -14.27 8.63 4.83
N HIS A 257 -15.07 8.80 3.79
CA HIS A 257 -14.65 8.63 2.40
C HIS A 257 -14.68 9.98 1.69
N ARG A 258 -13.56 10.33 1.05
CA ARG A 258 -13.40 11.57 0.28
C ARG A 258 -12.96 11.25 -1.16
N THR A 259 -13.74 11.72 -2.12
CA THR A 259 -13.31 11.75 -3.52
C THR A 259 -12.43 12.97 -3.76
N VAL A 260 -11.22 12.74 -4.29
CA VAL A 260 -10.19 13.77 -4.47
C VAL A 260 -9.65 13.78 -5.91
N GLY A 261 -9.18 14.93 -6.38
CA GLY A 261 -8.66 15.13 -7.73
C GLY A 261 -7.13 15.20 -7.81
N TYR A 262 -6.39 14.49 -6.91
CA TYR A 262 -4.94 14.65 -6.79
C TYR A 262 -4.11 13.69 -7.66
N GLY A 263 -4.76 12.83 -8.45
CA GLY A 263 -4.07 11.73 -9.14
C GLY A 263 -3.77 10.55 -8.20
N HIS A 264 -3.23 9.47 -8.78
CA HIS A 264 -2.92 8.26 -8.01
C HIS A 264 -1.79 8.49 -7.01
N PHE A 265 -0.73 9.21 -7.40
CA PHE A 265 0.42 9.50 -6.52
C PHE A 265 0.15 10.71 -5.62
N MET A 266 -1.00 10.70 -4.92
CA MET A 266 -1.51 11.85 -4.18
C MET A 266 -0.59 12.33 -3.05
N ALA A 267 0.21 11.47 -2.45
CA ALA A 267 1.19 11.87 -1.44
C ALA A 267 2.34 12.73 -2.00
N GLU A 268 2.60 12.63 -3.31
CA GLU A 268 3.55 13.48 -4.03
C GLU A 268 2.88 14.70 -4.65
N ALA A 269 1.68 14.51 -5.22
CA ALA A 269 0.97 15.56 -5.96
C ALA A 269 0.30 16.59 -5.03
N ALA A 270 -0.19 16.15 -3.86
CA ALA A 270 -0.95 16.97 -2.91
C ALA A 270 -0.57 16.66 -1.45
N PRO A 271 0.72 16.79 -1.08
CA PRO A 271 1.21 16.38 0.23
C PRO A 271 0.58 17.16 1.40
N ALA A 272 0.23 18.43 1.21
CA ALA A 272 -0.40 19.25 2.23
C ALA A 272 -1.81 18.75 2.55
N GLU A 273 -2.58 18.45 1.54
CA GLU A 273 -3.97 17.96 1.64
C GLU A 273 -4.00 16.55 2.23
N VAL A 274 -3.08 15.67 1.81
CA VAL A 274 -2.92 14.34 2.40
C VAL A 274 -2.54 14.45 3.86
N THR A 275 -1.55 15.28 4.21
CA THR A 275 -1.15 15.51 5.61
C THR A 275 -2.31 16.04 6.45
N HIS A 276 -3.10 16.97 5.91
CA HIS A 276 -4.27 17.52 6.60
C HIS A 276 -5.31 16.42 6.90
N ALA A 277 -5.67 15.62 5.90
CA ALA A 277 -6.62 14.52 6.07
C ALA A 277 -6.14 13.47 7.09
N LEU A 278 -4.83 13.17 7.11
CA LEU A 278 -4.26 12.26 8.10
C LEU A 278 -4.30 12.84 9.51
N ARG A 279 -4.05 14.14 9.68
CA ARG A 279 -4.19 14.81 10.99
C ARG A 279 -5.63 14.79 11.48
N GLU A 280 -6.60 15.03 10.60
CA GLU A 280 -8.03 14.93 10.98
C GLU A 280 -8.38 13.51 11.42
N LEU A 281 -7.94 12.47 10.71
CA LEU A 281 -8.13 11.08 11.12
C LEU A 281 -7.59 10.82 12.53
N LEU A 282 -6.37 11.28 12.82
CA LEU A 282 -5.69 11.04 14.10
C LEU A 282 -6.35 11.74 15.32
N THR A 283 -7.31 12.61 15.10
CA THR A 283 -8.10 13.27 16.15
C THR A 283 -9.46 12.59 16.41
N ARG A 284 -9.83 11.59 15.66
CA ARG A 284 -11.07 10.81 15.81
C ARG A 284 -10.87 9.71 16.84
#